data_0ea8d58868d55ef15adcdce045e0b1d5
#
_entry.id   0ea8d58868d55ef15adcdce045e0b1d5
#
_cell.length_a   1.000
_cell.length_b   1.000
_cell.length_c   1.000
_cell.angle_alpha   90.00
_cell.angle_beta   90.00
_cell.angle_gamma   90.00
#
_symmetry.space_group_name_H-M   'P 1'
#
loop_
_entity.id
_entity.type
_entity.pdbx_description
1 polymer ?
#
loop_
_entity_poly.entity_id
_entity_poly.type
_entity_poly.pdbx_seq_one_letter_code
_entity_poly.pdbx_strand_id
1 'polypeptide(L)'
;MQHYICTLEVSTTFLRVHKPMDSTHMTSSPNKFNVKTLEDSVKFYLPRVEGYLEIVRGMASRYGGMSLIEFDGYFEGKFEPVKYTKVEIHTNHINEQCMTKAANDIRIALKQKSLAFEFNNKLILVSEP
;
A
#
# COMPACT_ATOMS: atom_id res chain seq x y z
N MET A 1 17.61 4.12 4.54
CA MET A 1 17.61 5.56 4.25
C MET A 1 16.72 5.91 3.10
N GLN A 2 16.95 5.32 1.94
CA GLN A 2 16.17 5.65 0.76
C GLN A 2 14.69 5.34 0.90
N HIS A 3 14.34 4.23 1.53
CA HIS A 3 12.94 3.89 1.68
C HIS A 3 12.18 4.87 2.60
N TYR A 4 12.88 5.45 3.56
CA TYR A 4 12.30 6.50 4.39
C TYR A 4 11.92 7.71 3.56
N ILE A 5 12.86 8.18 2.75
CA ILE A 5 12.65 9.35 1.91
C ILE A 5 11.52 9.08 0.94
N CYS A 6 11.53 7.91 0.32
CA CYS A 6 10.51 7.49 -0.62
C CYS A 6 9.12 7.53 0.01
N THR A 7 8.98 6.97 1.21
CA THR A 7 7.71 6.91 1.91
C THR A 7 7.20 8.32 2.27
N LEU A 8 8.08 9.16 2.77
CA LEU A 8 7.69 10.51 3.16
C LEU A 8 7.28 11.36 1.97
N GLU A 9 8.02 11.24 0.87
CA GLU A 9 7.68 11.99 -0.33
C GLU A 9 6.31 11.62 -0.88
N VAL A 10 6.01 10.34 -0.92
CA VAL A 10 4.73 9.85 -1.41
C VAL A 10 3.60 10.40 -0.56
N SER A 11 3.70 10.31 0.76
CA SER A 11 2.68 10.84 1.65
C SER A 11 2.44 12.31 1.46
N THR A 12 3.52 13.09 1.45
CA THR A 12 3.43 14.53 1.33
C THR A 12 2.85 14.93 -0.01
N THR A 13 3.32 14.31 -1.08
CA THR A 13 2.85 14.60 -2.43
C THR A 13 1.36 14.33 -2.55
N PHE A 14 0.92 13.21 -2.04
CA PHE A 14 -0.49 12.84 -2.10
C PHE A 14 -1.37 13.89 -1.42
N LEU A 15 -1.03 14.28 -0.21
CA LEU A 15 -1.81 15.25 0.54
C LEU A 15 -1.88 16.60 -0.14
N ARG A 16 -0.76 17.06 -0.70
CA ARG A 16 -0.73 18.35 -1.38
C ARG A 16 -1.61 18.39 -2.61
N VAL A 17 -1.59 17.33 -3.37
CA VAL A 17 -2.35 17.28 -4.60
C VAL A 17 -3.84 17.16 -4.30
N HIS A 18 -4.16 16.37 -3.29
CA HIS A 18 -5.56 16.09 -2.99
C HIS A 18 -6.33 17.32 -2.51
N LYS A 19 -5.78 18.05 -1.54
CA LYS A 19 -6.47 19.21 -0.97
C LYS A 19 -6.70 20.35 -1.94
N PRO A 20 -5.68 20.83 -2.66
CA PRO A 20 -5.89 21.95 -3.57
C PRO A 20 -6.88 21.65 -4.67
N MET A 21 -6.91 20.42 -5.13
CA MET A 21 -7.80 20.05 -6.23
C MET A 21 -9.26 20.22 -5.87
N ASP A 22 -9.62 19.81 -4.68
CA ASP A 22 -11.01 19.88 -4.26
C ASP A 22 -11.54 21.30 -4.28
N SER A 23 -10.77 22.23 -3.77
CA SER A 23 -11.23 23.61 -3.72
C SER A 23 -11.21 24.30 -5.07
N THR A 24 -10.26 23.95 -5.92
CA THR A 24 -10.11 24.62 -7.21
C THR A 24 -11.18 24.21 -8.19
N HIS A 25 -11.55 22.95 -8.19
CA HIS A 25 -12.45 22.41 -9.19
C HIS A 25 -13.88 22.81 -9.03
N MET A 26 -14.26 23.11 -7.81
CA MET A 26 -15.64 23.46 -7.53
C MET A 26 -16.07 24.75 -8.22
N THR A 27 -15.13 25.57 -8.63
CA THR A 27 -15.41 26.84 -9.29
C THR A 27 -15.27 26.77 -10.79
N SER A 28 -14.91 25.63 -11.35
CA SER A 28 -14.69 25.48 -12.77
C SER A 28 -15.99 25.35 -13.54
N SER A 29 -15.92 25.58 -14.83
CA SER A 29 -17.04 25.35 -15.73
C SER A 29 -17.56 23.92 -15.57
N PRO A 30 -18.89 23.71 -15.61
CA PRO A 30 -19.46 22.37 -15.47
C PRO A 30 -19.03 21.40 -16.56
N ASN A 31 -18.52 21.90 -17.70
CA ASN A 31 -18.03 21.05 -18.77
C ASN A 31 -16.56 20.71 -18.67
N LYS A 32 -15.89 21.25 -17.65
CA LYS A 32 -14.47 20.98 -17.42
C LYS A 32 -14.30 20.03 -16.25
N PHE A 33 -13.30 19.20 -16.37
CA PHE A 33 -12.94 18.28 -15.28
C PHE A 33 -11.44 18.04 -15.35
N ASN A 34 -10.90 17.59 -14.25
CA ASN A 34 -9.50 17.23 -14.19
C ASN A 34 -9.35 15.73 -14.09
N VAL A 35 -8.30 15.25 -14.72
CA VAL A 35 -7.94 13.85 -14.64
C VAL A 35 -6.60 13.76 -13.94
N LYS A 36 -6.53 12.89 -12.96
CA LYS A 36 -5.30 12.57 -12.27
C LYS A 36 -5.07 11.09 -12.37
N THR A 37 -3.90 10.71 -12.86
CA THR A 37 -3.54 9.31 -12.99
C THR A 37 -2.52 8.96 -11.91
N LEU A 38 -2.80 7.92 -11.17
CA LEU A 38 -1.86 7.37 -10.19
C LEU A 38 -1.22 6.15 -10.83
N GLU A 39 0.05 6.25 -11.16
CA GLU A 39 0.71 5.28 -12.02
C GLU A 39 1.22 4.04 -11.29
N ASP A 40 1.45 4.16 -10.00
CA ASP A 40 2.01 3.06 -9.25
C ASP A 40 0.97 2.45 -8.33
N SER A 41 0.99 1.14 -8.22
CA SER A 41 0.14 0.44 -7.28
C SER A 41 0.98 -0.55 -6.48
N VAL A 42 0.64 -0.68 -5.21
CA VAL A 42 1.25 -1.69 -4.36
C VAL A 42 0.15 -2.38 -3.58
N LYS A 43 0.28 -3.69 -3.44
CA LYS A 43 -0.68 -4.49 -2.70
C LYS A 43 0.10 -5.36 -1.73
N PHE A 44 -0.19 -5.23 -0.45
CA PHE A 44 0.44 -6.07 0.56
C PHE A 44 -0.56 -7.12 1.02
N TYR A 45 -0.12 -8.37 1.05
CA TYR A 45 -0.95 -9.48 1.50
C TYR A 45 -0.60 -9.76 2.96
N LEU A 46 -1.39 -9.21 3.87
CA LEU A 46 -1.08 -9.27 5.29
C LEU A 46 -1.85 -10.39 5.99
N PRO A 47 -1.16 -11.29 6.68
CA PRO A 47 -1.88 -12.24 7.53
C PRO A 47 -2.48 -11.49 8.72
N ARG A 48 -3.67 -11.89 9.12
CA ARG A 48 -4.36 -11.23 10.23
C ARG A 48 -3.89 -11.80 11.56
N VAL A 49 -2.62 -11.57 11.84
CA VAL A 49 -1.98 -11.99 13.08
C VAL A 49 -1.76 -10.77 13.97
N GLU A 50 -1.28 -11.00 15.16
CA GLU A 50 -1.01 -9.92 16.10
C GLU A 50 -0.12 -8.85 15.49
N GLY A 51 -0.53 -7.60 15.63
CA GLY A 51 0.23 -6.45 15.11
C GLY A 51 -0.20 -5.98 13.73
N TYR A 52 -1.04 -6.74 13.00
CA TYR A 52 -1.37 -6.34 11.64
C TYR A 52 -2.17 -5.04 11.58
N LEU A 53 -3.03 -4.78 12.56
CA LEU A 53 -3.80 -3.54 12.57
C LEU A 53 -2.93 -2.31 12.73
N GLU A 54 -1.85 -2.42 13.49
CA GLU A 54 -0.93 -1.31 13.64
C GLU A 54 -0.18 -1.04 12.34
N ILE A 55 0.16 -2.09 11.61
CA ILE A 55 0.77 -1.95 10.29
C ILE A 55 -0.20 -1.22 9.35
N VAL A 56 -1.45 -1.64 9.33
CA VAL A 56 -2.48 -1.01 8.49
C VAL A 56 -2.65 0.46 8.86
N ARG A 57 -2.71 0.77 10.14
CA ARG A 57 -2.84 2.16 10.59
C ARG A 57 -1.63 3.00 10.17
N GLY A 58 -0.44 2.42 10.27
CA GLY A 58 0.76 3.11 9.83
C GLY A 58 0.73 3.42 8.34
N MET A 59 0.26 2.49 7.55
CA MET A 59 0.10 2.72 6.11
C MET A 59 -0.95 3.80 5.84
N ALA A 60 -2.06 3.76 6.57
CA ALA A 60 -3.13 4.74 6.39
C ALA A 60 -2.65 6.15 6.68
N SER A 61 -1.73 6.32 7.63
CA SER A 61 -1.20 7.63 7.93
C SER A 61 -0.22 8.13 6.87
N ARG A 62 0.37 7.24 6.08
CA ARG A 62 1.33 7.60 5.04
C ARG A 62 0.70 7.81 3.68
N TYR A 63 -0.31 7.00 3.38
CA TYR A 63 -0.95 7.01 2.07
C TYR A 63 -2.38 7.47 2.25
N GLY A 64 -2.76 8.52 1.58
CA GLY A 64 -4.06 9.13 1.78
C GLY A 64 -5.25 8.27 1.39
N GLY A 65 -5.05 7.23 0.60
CA GLY A 65 -6.12 6.34 0.20
C GLY A 65 -5.64 4.91 0.11
N MET A 66 -6.42 4.01 0.70
CA MET A 66 -6.15 2.58 0.67
C MET A 66 -7.46 1.83 0.57
N SER A 67 -7.41 0.67 -0.06
CA SER A 67 -8.52 -0.27 -0.02
C SER A 67 -8.09 -1.48 0.78
N LEU A 68 -8.98 -1.97 1.63
CA LEU A 68 -8.74 -3.16 2.43
C LEU A 68 -9.71 -4.23 1.98
N ILE A 69 -9.18 -5.38 1.62
CA ILE A 69 -9.99 -6.50 1.14
C ILE A 69 -9.62 -7.72 1.96
N GLU A 70 -10.60 -8.32 2.61
CA GLU A 70 -10.38 -9.58 3.32
C GLU A 70 -10.48 -10.72 2.33
N PHE A 71 -9.61 -11.70 2.48
CA PHE A 71 -9.64 -12.85 1.58
C PHE A 71 -9.20 -14.11 2.30
N ASP A 72 -9.61 -15.24 1.72
CA ASP A 72 -9.19 -16.55 2.18
C ASP A 72 -7.87 -16.90 1.52
N GLY A 73 -7.05 -17.68 2.20
CA GLY A 73 -5.79 -18.10 1.67
C GLY A 73 -5.61 -19.61 1.70
N TYR A 74 -4.72 -20.08 0.85
CA TYR A 74 -4.19 -21.43 0.92
C TYR A 74 -2.70 -21.33 1.17
N PHE A 75 -2.22 -22.05 2.15
CA PHE A 75 -0.80 -22.07 2.44
C PHE A 75 -0.41 -23.49 2.80
N GLU A 76 0.58 -24.01 2.08
CA GLU A 76 1.06 -25.38 2.25
C GLU A 76 -0.09 -26.39 2.21
N GLY A 77 -1.00 -26.19 1.27
CA GLY A 77 -2.13 -27.08 1.08
C GLY A 77 -3.28 -26.93 2.05
N LYS A 78 -3.18 -25.98 2.97
CA LYS A 78 -4.24 -25.77 3.96
C LYS A 78 -5.08 -24.55 3.61
N PHE A 79 -6.38 -24.69 3.68
CA PHE A 79 -7.31 -23.59 3.50
C PHE A 79 -7.37 -22.75 4.77
N GLU A 80 -7.20 -21.45 4.61
CA GLU A 80 -7.21 -20.50 5.72
C GLU A 80 -8.29 -19.46 5.46
N PRO A 81 -9.51 -19.68 5.93
CA PRO A 81 -10.62 -18.76 5.65
C PRO A 81 -10.45 -17.43 6.38
N VAL A 82 -10.61 -16.35 5.64
CA VAL A 82 -10.65 -14.97 6.16
C VAL A 82 -9.48 -14.64 7.09
N LYS A 83 -8.30 -15.12 6.74
CA LYS A 83 -7.11 -14.88 7.58
C LYS A 83 -6.15 -13.85 6.99
N TYR A 84 -6.52 -13.25 5.88
CA TYR A 84 -5.65 -12.32 5.19
C TYR A 84 -6.38 -11.04 4.85
N THR A 85 -5.64 -9.95 4.84
CA THR A 85 -6.14 -8.68 4.37
C THR A 85 -5.19 -8.18 3.30
N LYS A 86 -5.74 -7.86 2.13
CA LYS A 86 -4.96 -7.23 1.08
C LYS A 86 -5.11 -5.72 1.24
N VAL A 87 -3.98 -5.04 1.41
CA VAL A 87 -3.93 -3.59 1.45
C VAL A 87 -3.53 -3.11 0.08
N GLU A 88 -4.38 -2.33 -0.56
CA GLU A 88 -4.17 -1.87 -1.92
C GLU A 88 -4.02 -0.36 -1.94
N ILE A 89 -2.91 0.11 -2.46
CA ILE A 89 -2.53 1.52 -2.48
C ILE A 89 -2.21 1.94 -3.90
N HIS A 90 -2.78 3.06 -4.33
CA HIS A 90 -2.46 3.67 -5.62
C HIS A 90 -1.83 5.02 -5.35
N THR A 91 -0.69 5.27 -5.96
CA THR A 91 0.06 6.50 -5.73
C THR A 91 1.02 6.74 -6.90
N ASN A 92 1.90 7.72 -6.74
CA ASN A 92 2.96 8.02 -7.72
C ASN A 92 4.30 8.07 -7.02
N HIS A 93 5.37 7.91 -7.80
CA HIS A 93 6.73 8.17 -7.34
C HIS A 93 7.23 7.24 -6.23
N ILE A 94 6.79 6.00 -6.25
CA ILE A 94 7.37 4.97 -5.39
C ILE A 94 8.17 4.02 -6.26
N ASN A 95 9.17 3.41 -5.68
CA ASN A 95 9.97 2.44 -6.42
C ASN A 95 9.93 1.08 -5.75
N GLU A 96 10.26 0.08 -6.54
CA GLU A 96 10.18 -1.31 -6.11
C GLU A 96 11.11 -1.60 -4.92
N GLN A 97 12.31 -1.03 -4.92
CA GLN A 97 13.26 -1.30 -3.85
C GLN A 97 12.77 -0.78 -2.52
N CYS A 98 12.18 0.42 -2.50
CA CYS A 98 11.57 0.95 -1.29
C CYS A 98 10.46 0.06 -0.79
N MET A 99 9.64 -0.43 -1.70
CA MET A 99 8.50 -1.27 -1.32
C MET A 99 8.94 -2.66 -0.88
N THR A 100 9.99 -3.19 -1.48
CA THR A 100 10.57 -4.46 -1.05
C THR A 100 11.11 -4.35 0.38
N LYS A 101 11.79 -3.25 0.67
CA LYS A 101 12.30 -3.02 2.02
C LYS A 101 11.16 -2.89 3.02
N ALA A 102 10.12 -2.15 2.65
CA ALA A 102 8.95 -2.01 3.50
C ALA A 102 8.28 -3.36 3.75
N ALA A 103 8.15 -4.18 2.72
CA ALA A 103 7.57 -5.50 2.85
C ALA A 103 8.39 -6.37 3.80
N ASN A 104 9.72 -6.28 3.72
CA ASN A 104 10.57 -7.04 4.62
C ASN A 104 10.41 -6.56 6.08
N ASP A 105 10.30 -5.27 6.29
CA ASP A 105 10.08 -4.74 7.64
C ASP A 105 8.73 -5.22 8.19
N ILE A 106 7.71 -5.24 7.35
CA ILE A 106 6.40 -5.77 7.73
C ILE A 106 6.49 -7.25 8.05
N ARG A 107 7.19 -8.02 7.22
CA ARG A 107 7.38 -9.45 7.44
C ARG A 107 7.98 -9.71 8.82
N ILE A 108 9.00 -8.96 9.17
CA ILE A 108 9.68 -9.10 10.46
C ILE A 108 8.73 -8.72 11.59
N ALA A 109 8.04 -7.60 11.45
CA ALA A 109 7.12 -7.12 12.48
C ALA A 109 5.98 -8.11 12.75
N LEU A 110 5.51 -8.79 11.71
CA LEU A 110 4.44 -9.77 11.84
C LEU A 110 4.97 -11.18 12.08
N LYS A 111 6.28 -11.34 12.23
CA LYS A 111 6.94 -12.62 12.55
C LYS A 111 6.62 -13.70 11.51
N GLN A 112 6.66 -13.33 10.25
CA GLN A 112 6.37 -14.24 9.16
C GLN A 112 7.66 -14.72 8.51
N LYS A 113 7.65 -15.96 8.03
CA LYS A 113 8.79 -16.51 7.27
C LYS A 113 8.86 -15.87 5.89
N SER A 114 7.72 -15.51 5.35
CA SER A 114 7.64 -14.85 4.05
C SER A 114 6.44 -13.93 4.02
N LEU A 115 6.49 -12.96 3.13
CA LEU A 115 5.39 -12.04 2.91
C LEU A 115 5.34 -11.72 1.42
N ALA A 116 4.15 -11.76 0.86
CA ALA A 116 3.93 -11.44 -0.54
C ALA A 116 3.43 -10.01 -0.68
N PHE A 117 3.87 -9.35 -1.73
CA PHE A 117 3.29 -8.09 -2.13
C PHE A 117 3.36 -7.96 -3.64
N GLU A 118 2.53 -7.10 -4.20
CA GLU A 118 2.59 -6.81 -5.63
C GLU A 118 3.01 -5.37 -5.83
N PHE A 119 3.87 -5.17 -6.76
CA PHE A 119 4.29 -3.84 -7.19
C PHE A 119 4.03 -3.75 -8.69
N ASN A 120 3.11 -2.86 -9.07
CA ASN A 120 2.72 -2.67 -10.47
C ASN A 120 2.43 -3.99 -11.18
N ASN A 121 1.59 -4.81 -10.54
CA ASN A 121 1.13 -6.10 -11.04
C ASN A 121 2.19 -7.19 -11.08
N LYS A 122 3.33 -6.97 -10.44
CA LYS A 122 4.37 -7.98 -10.34
C LYS A 122 4.36 -8.51 -8.91
N LEU A 123 4.19 -9.82 -8.76
CA LEU A 123 4.18 -10.43 -7.44
C LEU A 123 5.61 -10.66 -6.96
N ILE A 124 5.89 -10.20 -5.76
CA ILE A 124 7.22 -10.30 -5.16
C ILE A 124 7.05 -10.98 -3.80
N LEU A 125 7.88 -11.98 -3.56
CA LEU A 125 7.87 -12.71 -2.31
C LEU A 125 9.14 -12.40 -1.54
N VAL A 126 8.98 -11.86 -0.34
CA VAL A 126 10.10 -11.55 0.54
C VAL A 126 10.16 -12.63 1.61
N SER A 127 11.32 -13.21 1.80
CA SER A 127 11.48 -14.34 2.74
C SER A 127 12.70 -14.13 3.61
N GLU A 128 12.70 -14.84 4.74
CA GLU A 128 13.89 -14.90 5.56
C GLU A 128 15.00 -15.65 4.84
N PRO A 129 16.28 -15.36 5.15
CA PRO A 129 17.41 -16.00 4.47
C PRO A 129 17.46 -17.51 4.64
#